data_6b807f50b35d1624da898ea57ea109c3
#
_entry.id   6b807f50b35d1624da898ea57ea109c3
#
_cell.length_a   1.000
_cell.length_b   1.000
_cell.length_c   1.000
_cell.angle_alpha   90.00
_cell.angle_beta   90.00
_cell.angle_gamma   90.00
#
_symmetry.space_group_name_H-M   'P 1'
#
loop_
_entity.id
_entity.type
_entity.pdbx_description
1 polymer ?
#
loop_
_entity_poly.entity_id
_entity_poly.type
_entity_poly.pdbx_seq_one_letter_code
_entity_poly.pdbx_strand_id
1 'polypeptide(L)'
;MGKEESILNKLKDWKERLKDRHMFTLVMCLVISFIIITVLGIYIYKKQREFRLASENHYNMAFFEVVDYVGNVETYLAKALISSTPEHGAETLTQVWREANLAQAYLAQLPIENEGLTNTAKFLNQVSDYSFSLSRKNINQESLTEEDLKNLKEMHDYSVQLENTLNQLSMDMTEGRISWGELTKKGEIAFAQQVSNLSKDSFSSLEASFHEYAGLIYDGAFSEHMTSTEKKGLTGEEISKEVARQKVIDFIGQEQIEEIIDNGESENSDVNTFDFSVRPKNDKNNIITISITKKGGHILFMNYNRDVLSENISSEEAIKAGKDFLNKHGFSNMKETYYLKEEGIITINFAYNKDNVTMYPDLIKLKIALDNGEIMGIETSGYLNSHTERNLPTPKISKEEAKSSLNKNLEIISEGLAVIPTQWQTEVFCYEFKGKIDDTDFLVYINAENGKEQDILVIVNTPNGTLTH
;
A
#
# COMPACT_ATOMS: atom_id res chain seq x y z
N MET A 1 -18.15 93.21 39.52
CA MET A 1 -19.02 92.19 38.86
C MET A 1 -18.40 91.56 37.62
N GLY A 2 -17.70 92.21 36.73
CA GLY A 2 -17.21 91.59 35.49
C GLY A 2 -15.96 90.70 35.57
N LYS A 3 -15.17 90.76 36.67
CA LYS A 3 -14.00 89.86 36.81
C LYS A 3 -14.36 88.45 37.38
N GLU A 4 -15.37 88.38 38.20
CA GLU A 4 -15.83 87.05 38.78
C GLU A 4 -16.58 86.23 37.79
N GLU A 5 -17.40 86.78 36.92
CA GLU A 5 -18.07 86.09 35.80
C GLU A 5 -17.09 85.55 34.80
N SER A 6 -16.01 86.27 34.47
CA SER A 6 -14.95 85.84 33.57
C SER A 6 -14.18 84.62 34.14
N ILE A 7 -13.96 84.56 35.45
CA ILE A 7 -13.30 83.47 36.14
C ILE A 7 -14.21 82.20 36.17
N LEU A 8 -15.49 82.37 36.46
CA LEU A 8 -16.49 81.30 36.47
C LEU A 8 -16.68 80.67 35.08
N ASN A 9 -16.70 81.51 34.03
CA ASN A 9 -16.78 81.00 32.66
C ASN A 9 -15.51 80.20 32.22
N LYS A 10 -14.33 80.73 32.62
CA LYS A 10 -13.07 79.98 32.37
C LYS A 10 -13.02 78.66 33.16
N LEU A 11 -13.55 78.60 34.35
CA LEU A 11 -13.63 77.35 35.13
C LEU A 11 -14.66 76.32 34.56
N LYS A 12 -15.78 76.88 34.00
CA LYS A 12 -16.74 75.98 33.29
C LYS A 12 -16.14 75.42 32.01
N ASP A 13 -15.52 76.26 31.18
CA ASP A 13 -14.84 75.82 29.96
C ASP A 13 -13.71 74.85 30.25
N TRP A 14 -12.94 75.04 31.31
CA TRP A 14 -11.89 74.19 31.74
C TRP A 14 -12.45 72.81 32.23
N LYS A 15 -13.58 72.82 32.92
CA LYS A 15 -14.31 71.62 33.40
C LYS A 15 -14.93 70.81 32.23
N GLU A 16 -15.46 71.55 31.23
CA GLU A 16 -15.97 70.85 30.01
C GLU A 16 -14.82 70.29 29.19
N ARG A 17 -13.71 70.99 28.98
CA ARG A 17 -12.53 70.42 28.31
C ARG A 17 -11.89 69.26 29.02
N LEU A 18 -11.90 69.22 30.35
CA LEU A 18 -11.48 68.06 31.14
C LEU A 18 -12.44 66.88 30.97
N LYS A 19 -13.75 67.13 30.98
CA LYS A 19 -14.78 66.14 30.75
C LYS A 19 -14.68 65.57 29.36
N ASP A 20 -14.45 66.38 28.34
CA ASP A 20 -14.25 65.91 26.95
C ASP A 20 -12.94 65.17 26.81
N ARG A 21 -11.85 65.55 27.45
CA ARG A 21 -10.60 64.72 27.46
C ARG A 21 -10.75 63.42 28.17
N HIS A 22 -11.47 63.38 29.28
CA HIS A 22 -11.73 62.11 29.99
C HIS A 22 -12.64 61.18 29.19
N MET A 23 -13.66 61.73 28.52
CA MET A 23 -14.54 61.01 27.66
C MET A 23 -13.79 60.46 26.43
N PHE A 24 -12.91 61.28 25.82
CA PHE A 24 -12.06 60.85 24.72
C PHE A 24 -11.06 59.75 25.13
N THR A 25 -10.40 59.88 26.29
CA THR A 25 -9.51 58.84 26.81
C THR A 25 -10.26 57.54 27.12
N LEU A 26 -11.47 57.63 27.66
CA LEU A 26 -12.31 56.46 27.94
C LEU A 26 -12.75 55.74 26.67
N VAL A 27 -13.15 56.51 25.64
CA VAL A 27 -13.47 55.94 24.30
C VAL A 27 -12.25 55.29 23.67
N MET A 28 -11.07 55.94 23.72
CA MET A 28 -9.82 55.34 23.21
C MET A 28 -9.44 54.07 23.96
N CYS A 29 -9.58 54.04 25.28
CA CYS A 29 -9.33 52.80 26.06
C CYS A 29 -10.29 51.69 25.68
N LEU A 30 -11.58 52.00 25.45
CA LEU A 30 -12.54 51.00 24.98
C LEU A 30 -12.22 50.46 23.58
N VAL A 31 -11.83 51.36 22.64
CA VAL A 31 -11.42 50.95 21.29
C VAL A 31 -10.17 50.08 21.34
N ILE A 32 -9.15 50.46 22.11
CA ILE A 32 -7.94 49.66 22.29
C ILE A 32 -8.26 48.30 22.93
N SER A 33 -9.10 48.27 23.96
CA SER A 33 -9.56 47.02 24.61
C SER A 33 -10.30 46.14 23.61
N PHE A 34 -11.18 46.69 22.78
CA PHE A 34 -11.90 45.97 21.75
C PHE A 34 -10.95 45.37 20.70
N ILE A 35 -9.95 46.13 20.25
CA ILE A 35 -8.92 45.64 19.32
C ILE A 35 -8.13 44.48 19.95
N ILE A 36 -7.70 44.61 21.21
CA ILE A 36 -6.97 43.57 21.92
C ILE A 36 -7.81 42.29 22.04
N ILE A 37 -9.08 42.39 22.43
CA ILE A 37 -10.00 41.28 22.54
C ILE A 37 -10.21 40.58 21.18
N THR A 38 -10.35 41.39 20.10
CA THR A 38 -10.51 40.86 18.74
C THR A 38 -9.26 40.13 18.28
N VAL A 39 -8.08 40.71 18.49
CA VAL A 39 -6.79 40.06 18.14
C VAL A 39 -6.58 38.76 18.94
N LEU A 40 -6.86 38.80 20.25
CA LEU A 40 -6.79 37.59 21.08
C LEU A 40 -7.80 36.53 20.63
N GLY A 41 -9.02 36.91 20.28
CA GLY A 41 -10.05 36.01 19.75
C GLY A 41 -9.60 35.33 18.45
N ILE A 42 -9.04 36.13 17.51
CA ILE A 42 -8.49 35.60 16.25
C ILE A 42 -7.31 34.63 16.53
N TYR A 43 -6.42 35.01 17.45
CA TYR A 43 -5.28 34.16 17.83
C TYR A 43 -5.73 32.82 18.44
N ILE A 44 -6.66 32.86 19.41
CA ILE A 44 -7.22 31.64 20.03
C ILE A 44 -7.93 30.78 19.00
N TYR A 45 -8.75 31.41 18.12
CA TYR A 45 -9.44 30.67 17.05
C TYR A 45 -8.46 29.96 16.09
N LYS A 46 -7.39 30.64 15.64
CA LYS A 46 -6.36 30.02 14.80
C LYS A 46 -5.69 28.84 15.51
N LYS A 47 -5.26 29.05 16.76
CA LYS A 47 -4.58 28.00 17.54
C LYS A 47 -5.50 26.80 17.79
N GLN A 48 -6.79 27.03 18.07
CA GLN A 48 -7.77 25.98 18.23
C GLN A 48 -8.02 25.21 16.92
N ARG A 49 -8.03 25.91 15.79
CA ARG A 49 -8.15 25.28 14.45
C ARG A 49 -6.93 24.42 14.14
N GLU A 50 -5.71 24.91 14.38
CA GLU A 50 -4.47 24.15 14.19
C GLU A 50 -4.44 22.91 15.06
N PHE A 51 -4.82 23.03 16.33
CA PHE A 51 -4.90 21.87 17.24
C PHE A 51 -5.93 20.86 16.77
N ARG A 52 -7.11 21.29 16.33
CA ARG A 52 -8.15 20.40 15.80
C ARG A 52 -7.66 19.65 14.56
N LEU A 53 -7.05 20.34 13.59
CA LEU A 53 -6.51 19.70 12.38
C LEU A 53 -5.40 18.68 12.72
N ALA A 54 -4.52 19.01 13.65
CA ALA A 54 -3.47 18.08 14.10
C ALA A 54 -4.07 16.84 14.77
N SER A 55 -5.11 17.01 15.58
CA SER A 55 -5.82 15.89 16.23
C SER A 55 -6.56 15.04 15.20
N GLU A 56 -7.29 15.66 14.25
CA GLU A 56 -7.97 14.96 13.16
C GLU A 56 -6.99 14.13 12.32
N ASN A 57 -5.83 14.69 11.96
CA ASN A 57 -4.79 13.97 11.22
C ASN A 57 -4.22 12.79 12.02
N HIS A 58 -4.01 12.97 13.32
CA HIS A 58 -3.54 11.88 14.19
C HIS A 58 -4.56 10.74 14.26
N TYR A 59 -5.84 11.05 14.42
CA TYR A 59 -6.90 10.04 14.44
C TYR A 59 -7.08 9.36 13.09
N ASN A 60 -6.97 10.09 11.98
CA ASN A 60 -6.98 9.51 10.64
C ASN A 60 -5.85 8.49 10.48
N MET A 61 -4.62 8.89 10.83
CA MET A 61 -3.47 7.98 10.78
C MET A 61 -3.72 6.73 11.63
N ALA A 62 -4.14 6.89 12.89
CA ALA A 62 -4.39 5.75 13.75
C ALA A 62 -5.49 4.83 13.21
N PHE A 63 -6.53 5.39 12.59
CA PHE A 63 -7.61 4.61 12.00
C PHE A 63 -7.16 3.81 10.78
N PHE A 64 -6.43 4.42 9.85
CA PHE A 64 -5.90 3.72 8.68
C PHE A 64 -4.92 2.61 9.08
N GLU A 65 -4.09 2.83 10.09
CA GLU A 65 -3.24 1.77 10.65
C GLU A 65 -4.07 0.61 11.23
N VAL A 66 -5.22 0.89 11.89
CA VAL A 66 -6.13 -0.19 12.34
C VAL A 66 -6.67 -0.98 11.15
N VAL A 67 -7.08 -0.31 10.08
CA VAL A 67 -7.58 -0.97 8.84
C VAL A 67 -6.52 -1.92 8.30
N ASP A 68 -5.30 -1.43 8.11
CA ASP A 68 -4.19 -2.20 7.55
C ASP A 68 -3.81 -3.40 8.43
N TYR A 69 -3.69 -3.20 9.75
CA TYR A 69 -3.35 -4.31 10.64
C TYR A 69 -4.47 -5.36 10.75
N VAL A 70 -5.74 -4.96 10.65
CA VAL A 70 -6.86 -5.93 10.65
C VAL A 70 -6.87 -6.73 9.34
N GLY A 71 -6.60 -6.11 8.18
CA GLY A 71 -6.43 -6.81 6.92
C GLY A 71 -5.27 -7.81 6.95
N ASN A 72 -4.15 -7.43 7.58
CA ASN A 72 -3.03 -8.34 7.81
C ASN A 72 -3.42 -9.52 8.73
N VAL A 73 -4.18 -9.28 9.79
CA VAL A 73 -4.70 -10.35 10.68
C VAL A 73 -5.54 -11.34 9.88
N GLU A 74 -6.47 -10.85 9.04
CA GLU A 74 -7.29 -11.69 8.17
C GLU A 74 -6.42 -12.58 7.27
N THR A 75 -5.52 -11.95 6.51
CA THR A 75 -4.62 -12.62 5.57
C THR A 75 -3.74 -13.68 6.25
N TYR A 76 -3.13 -13.36 7.40
CA TYR A 76 -2.31 -14.34 8.13
C TYR A 76 -3.14 -15.46 8.78
N LEU A 77 -4.38 -15.21 9.20
CA LEU A 77 -5.29 -16.27 9.66
C LEU A 77 -5.67 -17.20 8.51
N ALA A 78 -5.94 -16.69 7.30
CA ALA A 78 -6.19 -17.48 6.11
C ALA A 78 -4.98 -18.39 5.79
N LYS A 79 -3.75 -17.86 5.83
CA LYS A 79 -2.51 -18.63 5.63
C LYS A 79 -2.33 -19.70 6.72
N ALA A 80 -2.59 -19.36 7.98
CA ALA A 80 -2.47 -20.30 9.10
C ALA A 80 -3.42 -21.49 8.97
N LEU A 81 -4.62 -21.29 8.43
CA LEU A 81 -5.61 -22.35 8.20
C LEU A 81 -5.18 -23.37 7.17
N ILE A 82 -4.34 -22.98 6.19
CA ILE A 82 -3.89 -23.88 5.13
C ILE A 82 -2.46 -24.37 5.32
N SER A 83 -1.73 -23.80 6.25
CA SER A 83 -0.35 -24.21 6.57
C SER A 83 -0.32 -25.71 6.91
N SER A 84 0.56 -26.44 6.26
CA SER A 84 0.70 -27.89 6.42
C SER A 84 1.92 -28.30 7.26
N THR A 85 2.81 -27.35 7.56
CA THR A 85 4.01 -27.61 8.38
C THR A 85 3.96 -26.82 9.69
N PRO A 86 4.35 -27.43 10.83
CA PRO A 86 4.41 -26.71 12.10
C PRO A 86 5.32 -25.50 12.08
N GLU A 87 6.42 -25.55 11.34
CA GLU A 87 7.38 -24.45 11.24
C GLU A 87 6.74 -23.21 10.58
N HIS A 88 6.10 -23.38 9.42
CA HIS A 88 5.42 -22.28 8.73
C HIS A 88 4.18 -21.83 9.50
N GLY A 89 3.43 -22.77 10.07
CA GLY A 89 2.30 -22.44 10.95
C GLY A 89 2.72 -21.60 12.17
N ALA A 90 3.88 -21.90 12.79
CA ALA A 90 4.40 -21.12 13.90
C ALA A 90 4.77 -19.70 13.48
N GLU A 91 5.41 -19.54 12.34
CA GLU A 91 5.77 -18.22 11.77
C GLU A 91 4.52 -17.41 11.48
N THR A 92 3.57 -17.95 10.72
CA THR A 92 2.32 -17.29 10.34
C THR A 92 1.49 -16.88 11.55
N LEU A 93 1.31 -17.78 12.55
CA LEU A 93 0.57 -17.46 13.77
C LEU A 93 1.29 -16.42 14.65
N THR A 94 2.62 -16.35 14.59
CA THR A 94 3.37 -15.27 15.24
C THR A 94 3.11 -13.92 14.55
N GLN A 95 2.93 -13.89 13.23
CA GLN A 95 2.52 -12.68 12.52
C GLN A 95 1.10 -12.27 12.93
N VAL A 96 0.13 -13.19 12.98
CA VAL A 96 -1.22 -12.90 13.49
C VAL A 96 -1.16 -12.24 14.87
N TRP A 97 -0.37 -12.81 15.78
CA TRP A 97 -0.16 -12.26 17.12
C TRP A 97 0.36 -10.83 17.07
N ARG A 98 1.37 -10.55 16.26
CA ARG A 98 1.97 -9.22 16.12
C ARG A 98 0.97 -8.20 15.57
N GLU A 99 0.32 -8.53 14.46
CA GLU A 99 -0.61 -7.62 13.78
C GLU A 99 -1.84 -7.31 14.67
N ALA A 100 -2.38 -8.31 15.35
CA ALA A 100 -3.50 -8.12 16.27
C ALA A 100 -3.14 -7.19 17.44
N ASN A 101 -1.92 -7.29 18.00
CA ASN A 101 -1.43 -6.38 19.03
C ASN A 101 -1.25 -4.94 18.52
N LEU A 102 -0.74 -4.78 17.29
CA LEU A 102 -0.60 -3.47 16.67
C LEU A 102 -1.96 -2.85 16.39
N ALA A 103 -2.91 -3.61 15.84
CA ALA A 103 -4.28 -3.16 15.64
C ALA A 103 -4.91 -2.64 16.97
N GLN A 104 -4.71 -3.35 18.07
CA GLN A 104 -5.18 -2.91 19.40
C GLN A 104 -4.52 -1.60 19.84
N ALA A 105 -3.21 -1.47 19.65
CA ALA A 105 -2.46 -0.29 20.06
C ALA A 105 -2.92 0.98 19.33
N TYR A 106 -3.25 0.88 18.04
CA TYR A 106 -3.80 1.99 17.27
C TYR A 106 -5.30 2.20 17.53
N LEU A 107 -6.08 1.13 17.73
CA LEU A 107 -7.48 1.22 18.12
C LEU A 107 -7.66 2.04 19.40
N ALA A 108 -6.77 1.86 20.38
CA ALA A 108 -6.78 2.59 21.64
C ALA A 108 -6.49 4.11 21.49
N GLN A 109 -5.99 4.55 20.34
CA GLN A 109 -5.72 5.96 20.06
C GLN A 109 -6.92 6.69 19.44
N LEU A 110 -7.97 5.95 19.05
CA LEU A 110 -9.15 6.54 18.43
C LEU A 110 -10.00 7.27 19.47
N PRO A 111 -10.61 8.43 19.14
CA PRO A 111 -11.43 9.22 20.05
C PRO A 111 -12.87 8.66 20.17
N ILE A 112 -13.00 7.35 20.33
CA ILE A 112 -14.27 6.64 20.44
C ILE A 112 -14.41 6.17 21.91
N GLU A 113 -15.55 6.44 22.52
CA GLU A 113 -15.78 6.03 23.91
C GLU A 113 -15.77 4.51 24.09
N ASN A 114 -15.28 4.04 25.24
CA ASN A 114 -14.87 2.66 25.48
C ASN A 114 -15.92 1.58 25.18
N GLU A 115 -17.22 1.86 25.27
CA GLU A 115 -18.24 0.83 25.03
C GLU A 115 -18.31 0.37 23.57
N GLY A 116 -18.12 1.28 22.60
CA GLY A 116 -18.17 0.95 21.17
C GLY A 116 -16.97 0.11 20.69
N LEU A 117 -15.80 0.31 21.28
CA LEU A 117 -14.57 -0.41 20.90
C LEU A 117 -14.30 -1.66 21.72
N THR A 118 -14.99 -1.86 22.86
CA THR A 118 -14.70 -2.94 23.80
C THR A 118 -14.76 -4.32 23.14
N ASN A 119 -15.73 -4.56 22.28
CA ASN A 119 -15.89 -5.86 21.62
C ASN A 119 -14.80 -6.09 20.56
N THR A 120 -14.45 -5.08 19.78
CA THR A 120 -13.37 -5.16 18.78
C THR A 120 -12.01 -5.34 19.46
N ALA A 121 -11.73 -4.58 20.51
CA ALA A 121 -10.51 -4.73 21.30
C ALA A 121 -10.44 -6.12 21.95
N LYS A 122 -11.55 -6.63 22.48
CA LYS A 122 -11.64 -7.98 23.06
C LYS A 122 -11.40 -9.07 22.01
N PHE A 123 -11.98 -8.92 20.82
CA PHE A 123 -11.77 -9.85 19.70
C PHE A 123 -10.29 -9.87 19.31
N LEU A 124 -9.68 -8.72 19.04
CA LEU A 124 -8.26 -8.63 18.69
C LEU A 124 -7.34 -9.20 19.77
N ASN A 125 -7.69 -9.01 21.06
CA ASN A 125 -6.96 -9.64 22.17
C ASN A 125 -7.07 -11.17 22.15
N GLN A 126 -8.27 -11.69 21.90
CA GLN A 126 -8.48 -13.15 21.80
C GLN A 126 -7.72 -13.74 20.62
N VAL A 127 -7.75 -13.07 19.45
CA VAL A 127 -6.96 -13.48 18.27
C VAL A 127 -5.48 -13.49 18.60
N SER A 128 -4.98 -12.43 19.23
CA SER A 128 -3.59 -12.32 19.65
C SER A 128 -3.17 -13.46 20.58
N ASP A 129 -3.87 -13.64 21.71
CA ASP A 129 -3.50 -14.62 22.72
C ASP A 129 -3.62 -16.06 22.21
N TYR A 130 -4.68 -16.35 21.42
CA TYR A 130 -4.90 -17.68 20.87
C TYR A 130 -3.86 -18.03 19.82
N SER A 131 -3.57 -17.11 18.89
CA SER A 131 -2.55 -17.32 17.85
C SER A 131 -1.16 -17.53 18.45
N PHE A 132 -0.80 -16.77 19.48
CA PHE A 132 0.45 -16.99 20.21
C PHE A 132 0.50 -18.38 20.88
N SER A 133 -0.60 -18.82 21.48
CA SER A 133 -0.69 -20.15 22.08
C SER A 133 -0.49 -21.26 21.05
N LEU A 134 -1.15 -21.14 19.87
CA LEU A 134 -1.04 -22.12 18.79
C LEU A 134 0.35 -22.06 18.12
N SER A 135 0.95 -20.88 17.96
CA SER A 135 2.33 -20.74 17.50
C SER A 135 3.29 -21.53 18.39
N ARG A 136 3.12 -21.48 19.70
CA ARG A 136 3.95 -22.27 20.65
C ARG A 136 3.74 -23.76 20.52
N LYS A 137 2.49 -24.23 20.24
CA LYS A 137 2.26 -25.66 19.91
C LYS A 137 3.09 -26.06 18.70
N ASN A 138 3.01 -25.30 17.62
CA ASN A 138 3.75 -25.58 16.40
C ASN A 138 5.28 -25.54 16.60
N ILE A 139 5.81 -24.58 17.37
CA ILE A 139 7.25 -24.53 17.75
C ILE A 139 7.67 -25.83 18.47
N ASN A 140 6.80 -26.40 19.29
CA ASN A 140 7.03 -27.68 19.97
C ASN A 140 6.78 -28.90 19.08
N GLN A 141 6.54 -28.72 17.79
CA GLN A 141 6.19 -29.78 16.82
C GLN A 141 4.89 -30.54 17.17
N GLU A 142 3.98 -29.87 17.88
CA GLU A 142 2.64 -30.36 18.17
C GLU A 142 1.69 -29.92 17.05
N SER A 143 0.97 -30.87 16.45
CA SER A 143 -0.02 -30.56 15.42
C SER A 143 -1.24 -29.86 16.02
N LEU A 144 -1.82 -28.94 15.25
CA LEU A 144 -3.09 -28.31 15.61
C LEU A 144 -4.21 -29.34 15.58
N THR A 145 -5.11 -29.27 16.55
CA THR A 145 -6.29 -30.13 16.63
C THR A 145 -7.40 -29.64 15.70
N GLU A 146 -8.40 -30.48 15.40
CA GLU A 146 -9.59 -30.06 14.65
C GLU A 146 -10.34 -28.91 15.35
N GLU A 147 -10.31 -28.85 16.69
CA GLU A 147 -10.88 -27.76 17.46
C GLU A 147 -10.05 -26.46 17.30
N ASP A 148 -8.72 -26.56 17.30
CA ASP A 148 -7.84 -25.42 17.03
C ASP A 148 -8.12 -24.82 15.65
N LEU A 149 -8.22 -25.67 14.61
CA LEU A 149 -8.52 -25.25 13.23
C LEU A 149 -9.93 -24.64 13.11
N LYS A 150 -10.92 -25.20 13.80
CA LYS A 150 -12.26 -24.63 13.84
C LYS A 150 -12.26 -23.23 14.47
N ASN A 151 -11.58 -23.08 15.60
CA ASN A 151 -11.48 -21.77 16.28
C ASN A 151 -10.72 -20.74 15.42
N LEU A 152 -9.65 -21.16 14.73
CA LEU A 152 -8.95 -20.29 13.77
C LEU A 152 -9.87 -19.86 12.62
N LYS A 153 -10.68 -20.78 12.08
CA LYS A 153 -11.66 -20.45 11.02
C LYS A 153 -12.70 -19.45 11.54
N GLU A 154 -13.25 -19.63 12.71
CA GLU A 154 -14.18 -18.67 13.32
C GLU A 154 -13.52 -17.29 13.49
N MET A 155 -12.26 -17.22 13.95
CA MET A 155 -11.51 -15.98 14.06
C MET A 155 -11.25 -15.32 12.70
N HIS A 156 -10.91 -16.10 11.68
CA HIS A 156 -10.76 -15.61 10.31
C HIS A 156 -12.09 -15.02 9.80
N ASP A 157 -13.19 -15.74 9.92
CA ASP A 157 -14.52 -15.29 9.48
C ASP A 157 -14.94 -13.97 10.17
N TYR A 158 -14.58 -13.79 11.45
CA TYR A 158 -14.77 -12.53 12.17
C TYR A 158 -13.85 -11.41 11.66
N SER A 159 -12.59 -11.72 11.38
CA SER A 159 -11.64 -10.70 10.86
C SER A 159 -12.05 -10.20 9.48
N VAL A 160 -12.54 -11.06 8.59
CA VAL A 160 -13.13 -10.68 7.29
C VAL A 160 -14.28 -9.67 7.47
N GLN A 161 -15.19 -9.93 8.43
CA GLN A 161 -16.31 -9.04 8.67
C GLN A 161 -15.88 -7.70 9.29
N LEU A 162 -14.91 -7.72 10.20
CA LEU A 162 -14.35 -6.51 10.81
C LEU A 162 -13.62 -5.67 9.76
N GLU A 163 -12.81 -6.29 8.91
CA GLU A 163 -12.10 -5.62 7.82
C GLU A 163 -13.07 -4.93 6.86
N ASN A 164 -14.10 -5.62 6.39
CA ASN A 164 -15.13 -5.04 5.53
C ASN A 164 -15.81 -3.82 6.14
N THR A 165 -16.10 -3.89 7.46
CA THR A 165 -16.66 -2.76 8.19
C THR A 165 -15.73 -1.57 8.24
N LEU A 166 -14.45 -1.83 8.53
CA LEU A 166 -13.42 -0.80 8.62
C LEU A 166 -13.16 -0.16 7.25
N ASN A 167 -13.13 -0.96 6.19
CA ASN A 167 -12.99 -0.49 4.81
C ASN A 167 -14.16 0.41 4.40
N GLN A 168 -15.39 0.05 4.73
CA GLN A 168 -16.55 0.91 4.46
C GLN A 168 -16.46 2.24 5.23
N LEU A 169 -16.06 2.22 6.50
CA LEU A 169 -15.85 3.43 7.29
C LEU A 169 -14.71 4.28 6.73
N SER A 170 -13.65 3.65 6.23
CA SER A 170 -12.51 4.31 5.57
C SER A 170 -12.96 5.08 4.32
N MET A 171 -13.78 4.46 3.47
CA MET A 171 -14.39 5.12 2.31
C MET A 171 -15.25 6.31 2.72
N ASP A 172 -16.15 6.12 3.71
CA ASP A 172 -17.04 7.19 4.19
C ASP A 172 -16.27 8.38 4.75
N MET A 173 -15.13 8.14 5.39
CA MET A 173 -14.23 9.19 5.89
C MET A 173 -13.48 9.90 4.75
N THR A 174 -12.95 9.16 3.80
CA THR A 174 -12.20 9.70 2.65
C THR A 174 -13.09 10.60 1.78
N GLU A 175 -14.36 10.20 1.58
CA GLU A 175 -15.34 11.00 0.85
C GLU A 175 -15.96 12.16 1.68
N GLY A 176 -15.55 12.32 2.94
CA GLY A 176 -16.05 13.37 3.83
C GLY A 176 -17.50 13.17 4.26
N ARG A 177 -18.05 11.97 4.09
CA ARG A 177 -19.41 11.63 4.55
C ARG A 177 -19.50 11.52 6.08
N ILE A 178 -18.38 11.19 6.72
CA ILE A 178 -18.27 11.05 8.18
C ILE A 178 -17.07 11.86 8.67
N SER A 179 -17.26 12.64 9.72
CA SER A 179 -16.19 13.33 10.46
C SER A 179 -15.96 12.69 11.82
N TRP A 180 -14.77 12.91 12.42
CA TRP A 180 -14.47 12.38 13.74
C TRP A 180 -15.47 12.83 14.82
N GLY A 181 -16.02 14.04 14.72
CA GLY A 181 -17.05 14.53 15.63
C GLY A 181 -18.41 13.79 15.51
N GLU A 182 -18.67 13.13 14.39
CA GLU A 182 -19.84 12.31 14.15
C GLU A 182 -19.57 10.83 14.44
N LEU A 183 -18.33 10.38 14.19
CA LEU A 183 -17.86 9.03 14.55
C LEU A 183 -17.87 8.79 16.06
N THR A 184 -17.52 9.77 16.86
CA THR A 184 -17.67 9.66 18.33
C THR A 184 -19.12 9.43 18.77
N LYS A 185 -20.11 9.84 17.97
CA LYS A 185 -21.54 9.64 18.25
C LYS A 185 -22.16 8.45 17.51
N LYS A 186 -21.70 8.15 16.28
CA LYS A 186 -22.22 7.08 15.42
C LYS A 186 -21.33 5.83 15.43
N GLY A 187 -20.03 5.98 15.71
CA GLY A 187 -19.09 4.88 15.78
C GLY A 187 -19.41 3.91 16.92
N GLU A 188 -19.86 4.41 18.06
CA GLU A 188 -20.42 3.56 19.13
C GLU A 188 -21.52 2.63 18.62
N ILE A 189 -22.38 3.13 17.75
CA ILE A 189 -23.50 2.37 17.20
C ILE A 189 -23.02 1.42 16.10
N ALA A 190 -22.11 1.85 15.20
CA ALA A 190 -21.63 1.03 14.10
C ALA A 190 -20.72 -0.12 14.56
N PHE A 191 -19.75 0.15 15.45
CA PHE A 191 -18.91 -0.89 16.03
C PHE A 191 -19.67 -1.81 16.99
N ALA A 192 -20.60 -1.28 17.81
CA ALA A 192 -21.39 -2.10 18.73
C ALA A 192 -22.50 -2.90 18.04
N GLN A 193 -23.16 -2.37 17.02
CA GLN A 193 -24.22 -3.09 16.30
C GLN A 193 -23.68 -4.17 15.37
N GLN A 194 -22.55 -3.98 14.72
CA GLN A 194 -22.00 -5.00 13.82
C GLN A 194 -21.42 -6.19 14.56
N VAL A 195 -20.78 -6.01 15.69
CA VAL A 195 -20.33 -7.15 16.52
C VAL A 195 -21.51 -7.92 17.13
N SER A 196 -22.67 -7.29 17.37
CA SER A 196 -23.87 -7.95 17.87
C SER A 196 -24.77 -8.56 16.79
N ASN A 197 -24.67 -8.09 15.52
CA ASN A 197 -25.50 -8.54 14.39
C ASN A 197 -24.79 -9.53 13.46
N LEU A 198 -23.64 -10.08 13.86
CA LEU A 198 -22.90 -11.12 13.16
C LEU A 198 -23.70 -12.44 13.14
N SER A 199 -24.83 -12.48 12.48
CA SER A 199 -25.58 -13.66 12.17
C SER A 199 -25.53 -13.99 10.69
N LYS A 200 -24.91 -15.08 10.40
CA LYS A 200 -24.99 -16.12 9.33
C LYS A 200 -25.42 -15.78 7.88
N ASP A 201 -25.97 -14.64 7.53
CA ASP A 201 -26.65 -14.48 6.21
C ASP A 201 -25.95 -13.50 5.23
N SER A 202 -24.72 -13.03 5.49
CA SER A 202 -24.10 -11.93 4.73
C SER A 202 -23.00 -12.32 3.73
N PHE A 203 -22.77 -13.60 3.47
CA PHE A 203 -21.67 -14.04 2.60
C PHE A 203 -21.83 -13.73 1.11
N SER A 204 -23.04 -13.45 0.63
CA SER A 204 -23.31 -13.26 -0.80
C SER A 204 -23.14 -11.82 -1.32
N SER A 205 -22.94 -10.84 -0.45
CA SER A 205 -22.76 -9.43 -0.83
C SER A 205 -21.29 -8.96 -0.86
N LEU A 206 -20.36 -9.82 -0.53
CA LEU A 206 -18.93 -9.50 -0.33
C LEU A 206 -18.14 -9.30 -1.62
N GLU A 207 -18.55 -9.92 -2.72
CA GLU A 207 -17.87 -9.75 -4.03
C GLU A 207 -18.02 -8.35 -4.62
N ALA A 208 -19.00 -7.55 -4.15
CA ALA A 208 -19.28 -6.23 -4.70
C ALA A 208 -18.53 -5.07 -4.01
N SER A 209 -17.91 -5.29 -2.84
CA SER A 209 -17.35 -4.20 -2.02
C SER A 209 -15.82 -4.01 -2.12
N PHE A 210 -15.12 -4.85 -2.88
CA PHE A 210 -13.68 -4.67 -3.13
C PHE A 210 -13.33 -3.61 -4.18
N HIS A 211 -14.31 -2.80 -4.60
CA HIS A 211 -14.17 -1.93 -5.77
C HIS A 211 -13.33 -0.67 -5.61
N GLU A 212 -12.86 -0.30 -4.42
CA GLU A 212 -12.09 0.94 -4.26
C GLU A 212 -10.98 0.80 -3.20
N TYR A 213 -9.91 0.11 -3.53
CA TYR A 213 -8.62 0.37 -2.90
C TYR A 213 -7.77 1.21 -3.86
N ALA A 214 -8.11 2.50 -3.94
CA ALA A 214 -7.28 3.47 -4.62
C ALA A 214 -6.05 3.76 -3.75
N GLY A 215 -4.87 3.38 -4.21
CA GLY A 215 -3.64 4.00 -3.75
C GLY A 215 -2.51 3.15 -3.21
N LEU A 216 -2.58 1.83 -3.25
CA LEU A 216 -1.38 1.04 -3.07
C LEU A 216 -0.74 0.81 -4.44
N ILE A 217 0.46 1.34 -4.64
CA ILE A 217 1.36 0.83 -5.67
C ILE A 217 1.69 -0.59 -5.24
N TYR A 218 0.87 -1.55 -5.67
CA TYR A 218 1.06 -2.94 -5.32
C TYR A 218 2.30 -3.47 -6.04
N ASP A 219 3.35 -3.69 -5.28
CA ASP A 219 4.62 -4.18 -5.80
C ASP A 219 4.67 -5.71 -5.93
N GLY A 220 3.67 -6.42 -5.44
CA GLY A 220 3.64 -7.89 -5.38
C GLY A 220 4.39 -8.44 -4.16
N ALA A 221 3.99 -9.62 -3.70
CA ALA A 221 4.48 -10.23 -2.45
C ALA A 221 6.01 -10.41 -2.38
N PHE A 222 6.70 -10.44 -3.51
CA PHE A 222 8.15 -10.66 -3.57
C PHE A 222 8.96 -9.41 -3.95
N SER A 223 8.34 -8.27 -4.21
CA SER A 223 9.06 -7.06 -4.65
C SER A 223 9.76 -6.34 -3.51
N GLU A 224 9.21 -6.36 -2.31
CA GLU A 224 9.77 -5.66 -1.14
C GLU A 224 11.08 -6.28 -0.61
N HIS A 225 11.34 -7.55 -0.92
CA HIS A 225 12.51 -8.28 -0.40
C HIS A 225 13.78 -8.12 -1.23
N MET A 226 13.75 -7.31 -2.30
CA MET A 226 14.81 -7.26 -3.32
C MET A 226 15.80 -6.11 -3.19
N THR A 227 15.92 -5.44 -2.05
CA THR A 227 16.98 -4.46 -1.79
C THR A 227 18.32 -5.15 -1.48
N SER A 228 18.87 -5.86 -2.48
CA SER A 228 20.21 -6.45 -2.37
C SER A 228 21.30 -5.38 -2.45
N THR A 229 22.32 -5.45 -1.58
CA THR A 229 23.51 -4.61 -1.68
C THR A 229 24.34 -4.88 -2.94
N GLU A 230 24.23 -6.07 -3.53
CA GLU A 230 24.89 -6.44 -4.79
C GLU A 230 23.87 -6.48 -5.93
N LYS A 231 24.03 -5.56 -6.92
CA LYS A 231 23.17 -5.43 -8.09
C LYS A 231 23.63 -6.39 -9.19
N LYS A 232 23.20 -7.65 -9.14
CA LYS A 232 23.67 -8.73 -10.01
C LYS A 232 23.36 -8.50 -11.49
N GLY A 233 22.19 -7.95 -11.79
CA GLY A 233 21.74 -7.63 -13.14
C GLY A 233 22.27 -6.29 -13.67
N LEU A 234 22.82 -5.45 -12.81
CA LEU A 234 23.40 -4.16 -13.19
C LEU A 234 24.82 -4.36 -13.76
N THR A 235 24.90 -4.75 -15.02
CA THR A 235 26.14 -5.10 -15.74
C THR A 235 26.54 -4.03 -16.75
N GLY A 236 27.78 -4.07 -17.23
CA GLY A 236 28.34 -3.16 -18.24
C GLY A 236 29.26 -2.11 -17.65
N GLU A 237 29.90 -1.34 -18.54
CA GLU A 237 30.80 -0.23 -18.20
C GLU A 237 30.00 1.03 -17.85
N GLU A 238 30.64 1.98 -17.16
CA GLU A 238 30.05 3.30 -16.95
C GLU A 238 29.93 4.05 -18.27
N ILE A 239 28.79 4.72 -18.47
CA ILE A 239 28.50 5.49 -19.67
C ILE A 239 28.51 7.00 -19.37
N SER A 240 28.72 7.81 -20.42
CA SER A 240 28.56 9.26 -20.33
C SER A 240 27.08 9.66 -20.44
N LYS A 241 26.77 10.91 -20.03
CA LYS A 241 25.45 11.49 -20.17
C LYS A 241 24.97 11.56 -21.63
N GLU A 242 25.86 11.80 -22.56
CA GLU A 242 25.56 11.82 -24.00
C GLU A 242 25.11 10.45 -24.49
N VAL A 243 25.79 9.38 -24.06
CA VAL A 243 25.39 8.00 -24.35
C VAL A 243 24.04 7.69 -23.70
N ALA A 244 23.82 8.10 -22.45
CA ALA A 244 22.52 7.94 -21.78
C ALA A 244 21.39 8.67 -22.54
N ARG A 245 21.65 9.90 -23.00
CA ARG A 245 20.69 10.66 -23.82
C ARG A 245 20.39 9.95 -25.14
N GLN A 246 21.38 9.33 -25.80
CA GLN A 246 21.16 8.54 -27.01
C GLN A 246 20.27 7.31 -26.70
N LYS A 247 20.49 6.64 -25.58
CA LYS A 247 19.63 5.52 -25.15
C LYS A 247 18.18 5.94 -24.92
N VAL A 248 17.94 7.14 -24.40
CA VAL A 248 16.57 7.70 -24.31
C VAL A 248 15.95 7.85 -25.69
N ILE A 249 16.71 8.36 -26.66
CA ILE A 249 16.25 8.52 -28.05
C ILE A 249 15.94 7.16 -28.68
N ASP A 250 16.82 6.19 -28.50
CA ASP A 250 16.66 4.83 -29.05
C ASP A 250 15.48 4.09 -28.45
N PHE A 251 15.19 4.37 -27.17
CA PHE A 251 14.08 3.75 -26.42
C PHE A 251 12.72 4.32 -26.81
N ILE A 252 12.58 5.65 -26.82
CA ILE A 252 11.32 6.32 -27.12
C ILE A 252 11.06 6.39 -28.62
N GLY A 253 12.10 6.56 -29.42
CA GLY A 253 12.04 6.81 -30.85
C GLY A 253 12.16 8.30 -31.19
N GLN A 254 13.17 8.65 -32.00
CA GLN A 254 13.46 10.04 -32.38
C GLN A 254 12.26 10.78 -32.99
N GLU A 255 11.40 10.07 -33.70
CA GLU A 255 10.21 10.61 -34.36
C GLU A 255 9.13 11.05 -33.39
N GLN A 256 9.12 10.50 -32.16
CA GLN A 256 8.13 10.83 -31.12
C GLN A 256 8.58 12.00 -30.24
N ILE A 257 9.85 12.38 -30.28
CA ILE A 257 10.46 13.34 -29.37
C ILE A 257 10.43 14.75 -29.97
N GLU A 258 9.83 15.72 -29.25
CA GLU A 258 9.95 17.15 -29.52
C GLU A 258 11.21 17.73 -28.84
N GLU A 259 11.39 17.43 -27.55
CA GLU A 259 12.49 17.97 -26.73
C GLU A 259 12.91 16.95 -25.67
N ILE A 260 14.22 16.91 -25.36
CA ILE A 260 14.77 16.19 -24.21
C ILE A 260 15.44 17.19 -23.29
N ILE A 261 14.96 17.24 -22.06
CA ILE A 261 15.45 18.10 -20.97
C ILE A 261 16.32 17.24 -20.05
N ASP A 262 17.52 17.71 -19.75
CA ASP A 262 18.42 17.11 -18.77
C ASP A 262 17.99 17.55 -17.36
N ASN A 263 17.60 16.59 -16.51
CA ASN A 263 17.20 16.84 -15.11
C ASN A 263 18.38 16.66 -14.14
N GLY A 264 19.56 16.30 -14.63
CA GLY A 264 20.74 16.08 -13.80
C GLY A 264 21.06 14.61 -13.58
N GLU A 265 21.61 14.35 -12.42
CA GLU A 265 22.14 13.04 -12.03
C GLU A 265 21.68 12.71 -10.60
N SER A 266 21.19 11.50 -10.40
CA SER A 266 20.95 10.95 -9.07
C SER A 266 22.22 10.24 -8.57
N GLU A 267 22.84 10.80 -7.56
CA GLU A 267 24.01 10.23 -6.88
C GLU A 267 23.64 9.91 -5.43
N ASN A 268 24.34 8.95 -4.84
CA ASN A 268 24.06 8.41 -3.50
C ASN A 268 22.68 7.77 -3.35
N SER A 269 22.06 7.37 -4.46
CA SER A 269 20.89 6.51 -4.51
C SER A 269 21.33 5.04 -4.59
N ASP A 270 20.38 4.14 -4.43
CA ASP A 270 20.63 2.69 -4.53
C ASP A 270 21.22 2.30 -5.91
N VAL A 271 20.80 3.00 -6.98
CA VAL A 271 21.38 2.92 -8.32
C VAL A 271 21.59 4.33 -8.86
N ASN A 272 22.82 4.68 -9.24
CA ASN A 272 23.14 5.99 -9.81
C ASN A 272 22.63 6.12 -11.23
N THR A 273 21.96 7.24 -11.55
CA THR A 273 21.30 7.48 -12.84
C THR A 273 21.64 8.84 -13.46
N PHE A 274 21.37 8.93 -14.77
CA PHE A 274 21.11 10.17 -15.49
C PHE A 274 19.61 10.29 -15.69
N ASP A 275 19.03 11.44 -15.35
CA ASP A 275 17.60 11.63 -15.36
C ASP A 275 17.19 12.64 -16.44
N PHE A 276 16.17 12.30 -17.21
CA PHE A 276 15.69 13.10 -18.33
C PHE A 276 14.18 13.28 -18.28
N SER A 277 13.71 14.41 -18.80
CA SER A 277 12.32 14.62 -19.17
C SER A 277 12.20 14.75 -20.68
N VAL A 278 11.27 14.03 -21.27
CA VAL A 278 11.01 14.06 -22.71
C VAL A 278 9.63 14.63 -22.97
N ARG A 279 9.56 15.64 -23.82
CA ARG A 279 8.30 16.17 -24.33
C ARG A 279 7.93 15.45 -25.62
N PRO A 280 6.77 14.73 -25.65
CA PRO A 280 6.32 14.09 -26.87
C PRO A 280 5.80 15.09 -27.89
N LYS A 281 6.00 14.83 -29.17
CA LYS A 281 5.49 15.69 -30.28
C LYS A 281 3.96 15.77 -30.30
N ASN A 282 3.31 14.67 -30.00
CA ASN A 282 1.86 14.53 -30.13
C ASN A 282 1.11 14.86 -28.83
N ASP A 283 1.82 15.08 -27.73
CA ASP A 283 1.24 15.43 -26.44
C ASP A 283 2.11 16.47 -25.73
N LYS A 284 1.79 17.74 -25.96
CA LYS A 284 2.55 18.88 -25.42
C LYS A 284 2.26 19.17 -23.94
N ASN A 285 1.21 18.60 -23.39
CA ASN A 285 0.76 18.86 -22.03
C ASN A 285 1.41 17.92 -21.02
N ASN A 286 1.83 16.75 -21.46
CA ASN A 286 2.40 15.72 -20.60
C ASN A 286 3.91 15.51 -20.91
N ILE A 287 4.59 14.95 -19.91
CA ILE A 287 6.06 14.73 -19.96
C ILE A 287 6.31 13.26 -19.63
N ILE A 288 7.22 12.66 -20.38
CA ILE A 288 7.79 11.34 -20.05
C ILE A 288 9.03 11.60 -19.20
N THR A 289 9.06 11.07 -17.98
CA THR A 289 10.28 11.03 -17.15
C THR A 289 10.98 9.70 -17.35
N ILE A 290 12.30 9.70 -17.47
CA ILE A 290 13.10 8.50 -17.69
C ILE A 290 14.44 8.60 -16.98
N SER A 291 14.83 7.51 -16.31
CA SER A 291 16.10 7.36 -15.61
C SER A 291 16.93 6.24 -16.23
N ILE A 292 18.16 6.59 -16.61
CA ILE A 292 19.14 5.66 -17.23
C ILE A 292 20.28 5.43 -16.23
N THR A 293 20.61 4.17 -15.97
CA THR A 293 21.69 3.84 -15.04
C THR A 293 23.04 4.31 -15.60
N LYS A 294 23.91 4.85 -14.73
CA LYS A 294 25.29 5.22 -15.11
C LYS A 294 26.09 3.99 -15.51
N LYS A 295 25.94 2.89 -14.80
CA LYS A 295 26.55 1.62 -15.14
C LYS A 295 25.69 0.86 -16.15
N GLY A 296 26.26 0.51 -17.29
CA GLY A 296 25.63 -0.26 -18.37
C GLY A 296 24.58 0.51 -19.21
N GLY A 297 24.08 1.64 -18.72
CA GLY A 297 23.06 2.43 -19.43
C GLY A 297 21.75 1.69 -19.60
N HIS A 298 21.30 1.02 -18.57
CA HIS A 298 20.00 0.36 -18.52
C HIS A 298 18.90 1.38 -18.21
N ILE A 299 17.70 1.14 -18.71
CA ILE A 299 16.52 1.90 -18.29
C ILE A 299 16.14 1.38 -16.91
N LEU A 300 16.22 2.23 -15.89
CA LEU A 300 15.79 1.90 -14.55
C LEU A 300 14.29 2.14 -14.37
N PHE A 301 13.84 3.27 -14.86
CA PHE A 301 12.48 3.74 -14.70
C PHE A 301 12.06 4.62 -15.88
N MET A 302 10.80 4.50 -16.31
CA MET A 302 10.15 5.46 -17.18
C MET A 302 8.70 5.59 -16.77
N ASN A 303 8.17 6.81 -16.79
CA ASN A 303 6.77 7.07 -16.55
C ASN A 303 6.26 8.18 -17.48
N TYR A 304 5.14 7.90 -18.12
CA TYR A 304 4.40 8.83 -18.98
C TYR A 304 3.02 9.05 -18.39
N ASN A 305 2.78 10.26 -17.91
CA ASN A 305 1.54 10.62 -17.22
C ASN A 305 0.58 11.29 -18.21
N ARG A 306 -0.21 10.50 -18.92
CA ARG A 306 -1.35 10.97 -19.68
C ARG A 306 -2.64 10.33 -19.21
N ASP A 307 -3.75 11.01 -19.38
CA ASP A 307 -5.06 10.45 -19.09
C ASP A 307 -5.44 9.36 -20.10
N VAL A 308 -6.01 8.27 -19.62
CA VAL A 308 -6.58 7.19 -20.42
C VAL A 308 -8.08 7.17 -20.19
N LEU A 309 -8.86 7.62 -21.18
CA LEU A 309 -10.30 7.86 -21.03
C LEU A 309 -11.18 6.72 -21.52
N SER A 310 -10.59 5.65 -22.05
CA SER A 310 -11.33 4.51 -22.61
C SER A 310 -10.51 3.23 -22.53
N GLU A 311 -11.20 2.09 -22.48
CA GLU A 311 -10.61 0.77 -22.57
C GLU A 311 -11.04 0.14 -23.89
N ASN A 312 -10.12 0.02 -24.84
CA ASN A 312 -10.39 -0.50 -26.18
C ASN A 312 -9.69 -1.84 -26.44
N ILE A 313 -8.72 -2.20 -25.59
CA ILE A 313 -7.99 -3.48 -25.69
C ILE A 313 -8.23 -4.31 -24.43
N SER A 314 -8.22 -5.63 -24.60
CA SER A 314 -8.34 -6.57 -23.48
C SER A 314 -7.04 -6.69 -22.68
N SER A 315 -7.12 -7.31 -21.50
CA SER A 315 -5.92 -7.62 -20.70
C SER A 315 -4.95 -8.53 -21.44
N GLU A 316 -5.46 -9.49 -22.21
CA GLU A 316 -4.66 -10.42 -23.01
C GLU A 316 -3.88 -9.69 -24.12
N GLU A 317 -4.52 -8.73 -24.79
CA GLU A 317 -3.87 -7.89 -25.78
C GLU A 317 -2.80 -6.99 -25.15
N ALA A 318 -3.08 -6.41 -23.98
CA ALA A 318 -2.11 -5.63 -23.22
C ALA A 318 -0.93 -6.49 -22.74
N ILE A 319 -1.16 -7.70 -22.21
CA ILE A 319 -0.10 -8.65 -21.84
C ILE A 319 0.79 -8.97 -23.04
N LYS A 320 0.18 -9.21 -24.21
CA LYS A 320 0.92 -9.46 -25.44
C LYS A 320 1.75 -8.25 -25.84
N ALA A 321 1.18 -7.05 -25.83
CA ALA A 321 1.90 -5.81 -26.12
C ALA A 321 3.09 -5.62 -25.18
N GLY A 322 2.93 -5.89 -23.90
CA GLY A 322 4.01 -5.86 -22.90
C GLY A 322 5.12 -6.85 -23.20
N LYS A 323 4.80 -8.10 -23.54
CA LYS A 323 5.79 -9.12 -23.93
C LYS A 323 6.55 -8.74 -25.19
N ASP A 324 5.85 -8.24 -26.21
CA ASP A 324 6.46 -7.80 -27.46
C ASP A 324 7.41 -6.62 -27.22
N PHE A 325 6.99 -5.68 -26.37
CA PHE A 325 7.81 -4.54 -25.95
C PHE A 325 9.08 -4.99 -25.20
N LEU A 326 8.96 -5.86 -24.19
CA LEU A 326 10.08 -6.37 -23.42
C LEU A 326 11.09 -7.12 -24.32
N ASN A 327 10.61 -7.97 -25.20
CA ASN A 327 11.46 -8.69 -26.17
C ASN A 327 12.22 -7.72 -27.09
N LYS A 328 11.54 -6.67 -27.61
CA LYS A 328 12.16 -5.64 -28.45
C LYS A 328 13.29 -4.90 -27.73
N HIS A 329 13.16 -4.71 -26.41
CA HIS A 329 14.13 -3.98 -25.59
C HIS A 329 15.14 -4.87 -24.88
N GLY A 330 15.27 -6.16 -25.28
CA GLY A 330 16.31 -7.07 -24.81
C GLY A 330 15.95 -7.87 -23.56
N PHE A 331 14.74 -7.71 -23.04
CA PHE A 331 14.22 -8.50 -21.92
C PHE A 331 13.44 -9.71 -22.47
N SER A 332 14.16 -10.75 -22.86
CA SER A 332 13.55 -11.99 -23.38
C SER A 332 13.10 -12.92 -22.24
N ASN A 333 12.23 -13.87 -22.59
CA ASN A 333 11.74 -14.89 -21.65
C ASN A 333 11.01 -14.32 -20.43
N MET A 334 10.31 -13.22 -20.59
CA MET A 334 9.49 -12.65 -19.52
C MET A 334 8.08 -13.25 -19.57
N LYS A 335 7.62 -13.73 -18.40
CA LYS A 335 6.30 -14.31 -18.19
C LYS A 335 5.49 -13.40 -17.28
N GLU A 336 4.24 -13.11 -17.66
CA GLU A 336 3.30 -12.40 -16.79
C GLU A 336 3.03 -13.20 -15.52
N THR A 337 2.95 -12.49 -14.40
CA THR A 337 2.61 -13.08 -13.11
C THR A 337 1.30 -12.49 -12.56
N TYR A 338 1.30 -11.22 -12.21
CA TYR A 338 0.14 -10.52 -11.64
C TYR A 338 -0.12 -9.24 -12.42
N TYR A 339 -1.36 -8.75 -12.40
CA TYR A 339 -1.69 -7.46 -12.97
C TYR A 339 -2.83 -6.79 -12.19
N LEU A 340 -2.83 -5.47 -12.26
CA LEU A 340 -3.89 -4.61 -11.71
C LEU A 340 -4.31 -3.60 -12.77
N LYS A 341 -5.64 -3.35 -12.87
CA LYS A 341 -6.21 -2.32 -13.74
C LYS A 341 -6.72 -1.17 -12.89
N GLU A 342 -6.32 0.03 -13.23
CA GLU A 342 -6.81 1.26 -12.61
C GLU A 342 -6.90 2.35 -13.67
N GLU A 343 -8.00 3.08 -13.70
CA GLU A 343 -8.16 4.27 -14.55
C GLU A 343 -7.77 4.09 -16.02
N GLY A 344 -8.14 2.94 -16.61
CA GLY A 344 -7.82 2.62 -18.01
C GLY A 344 -6.36 2.20 -18.25
N ILE A 345 -5.58 2.02 -17.20
CA ILE A 345 -4.19 1.53 -17.26
C ILE A 345 -4.13 0.14 -16.64
N ILE A 346 -3.40 -0.78 -17.26
CA ILE A 346 -3.06 -2.07 -16.67
C ILE A 346 -1.57 -2.08 -16.27
N THR A 347 -1.33 -2.33 -14.99
CA THR A 347 0.02 -2.56 -14.46
C THR A 347 0.26 -4.06 -14.38
N ILE A 348 1.28 -4.55 -15.09
CA ILE A 348 1.60 -5.98 -15.19
C ILE A 348 3.02 -6.22 -14.66
N ASN A 349 3.15 -7.21 -13.77
CA ASN A 349 4.44 -7.73 -13.34
C ASN A 349 4.85 -8.88 -14.26
N PHE A 350 6.06 -8.81 -14.79
CA PHE A 350 6.69 -9.84 -15.62
C PHE A 350 7.91 -10.40 -14.88
N ALA A 351 7.94 -11.70 -14.66
CA ALA A 351 9.09 -12.40 -14.09
C ALA A 351 9.90 -13.09 -15.21
N TYR A 352 11.21 -13.13 -15.06
CA TYR A 352 12.05 -13.93 -15.94
C TYR A 352 11.70 -15.41 -15.82
N ASN A 353 11.57 -16.11 -16.95
CA ASN A 353 11.23 -17.51 -17.00
C ASN A 353 12.22 -18.27 -17.88
N LYS A 354 12.90 -19.25 -17.31
CA LYS A 354 13.85 -20.11 -18.03
C LYS A 354 13.55 -21.57 -17.72
N ASP A 355 13.48 -22.41 -18.75
CA ASP A 355 13.22 -23.85 -18.63
C ASP A 355 11.93 -24.16 -17.83
N ASN A 356 10.90 -23.35 -18.00
CA ASN A 356 9.63 -23.39 -17.24
C ASN A 356 9.76 -23.10 -15.74
N VAL A 357 10.85 -22.51 -15.28
CA VAL A 357 11.01 -22.00 -13.91
C VAL A 357 10.79 -20.50 -13.90
N THR A 358 9.86 -20.05 -13.08
CA THR A 358 9.57 -18.61 -12.88
C THR A 358 10.52 -18.04 -11.83
N MET A 359 11.29 -17.00 -12.20
CA MET A 359 12.26 -16.33 -11.32
C MET A 359 11.63 -15.08 -10.74
N TYR A 360 10.95 -15.18 -9.64
CA TYR A 360 10.29 -14.02 -9.01
C TYR A 360 11.23 -12.90 -8.56
N PRO A 361 12.50 -13.15 -8.21
CA PRO A 361 13.45 -12.05 -7.98
C PRO A 361 13.69 -11.14 -9.19
N ASP A 362 13.54 -11.65 -10.41
CA ASP A 362 13.86 -10.95 -11.66
C ASP A 362 12.60 -10.32 -12.27
N LEU A 363 11.98 -9.38 -11.54
CA LEU A 363 10.74 -8.72 -11.95
C LEU A 363 10.99 -7.45 -12.76
N ILE A 364 10.14 -7.27 -13.77
CA ILE A 364 9.94 -5.99 -14.50
C ILE A 364 8.46 -5.64 -14.42
N LYS A 365 8.16 -4.41 -14.06
CA LYS A 365 6.80 -3.89 -14.03
C LYS A 365 6.55 -3.01 -15.25
N LEU A 366 5.44 -3.23 -15.95
CA LEU A 366 4.98 -2.39 -17.06
C LEU A 366 3.61 -1.79 -16.74
N LYS A 367 3.45 -0.51 -17.08
CA LYS A 367 2.15 0.16 -17.16
C LYS A 367 1.76 0.31 -18.62
N ILE A 368 0.58 -0.12 -19.00
CA ILE A 368 0.10 -0.16 -20.39
C ILE A 368 -1.28 0.49 -20.44
N ALA A 369 -1.44 1.43 -21.34
CA ALA A 369 -2.72 2.10 -21.57
C ALA A 369 -3.70 1.17 -22.30
N LEU A 370 -4.90 1.02 -21.77
CA LEU A 370 -5.92 0.15 -22.34
C LEU A 370 -6.69 0.78 -23.53
N ASP A 371 -6.46 2.06 -23.84
CA ASP A 371 -7.04 2.69 -25.01
C ASP A 371 -6.35 2.29 -26.33
N ASN A 372 -5.01 2.04 -26.29
CA ASN A 372 -4.21 1.84 -27.51
C ASN A 372 -3.03 0.86 -27.35
N GLY A 373 -2.77 0.34 -26.14
CA GLY A 373 -1.63 -0.56 -25.87
C GLY A 373 -0.28 0.14 -25.71
N GLU A 374 -0.26 1.46 -25.57
CA GLU A 374 0.97 2.24 -25.35
C GLU A 374 1.58 1.94 -23.99
N ILE A 375 2.92 1.83 -23.95
CA ILE A 375 3.64 1.65 -22.70
C ILE A 375 3.73 2.98 -21.97
N MET A 376 3.01 3.08 -20.87
CA MET A 376 2.95 4.26 -19.99
C MET A 376 4.05 4.27 -18.93
N GLY A 377 4.63 3.12 -18.62
CA GLY A 377 5.70 3.03 -17.64
C GLY A 377 6.46 1.72 -17.69
N ILE A 378 7.70 1.76 -17.25
CA ILE A 378 8.54 0.58 -17.01
C ILE A 378 9.34 0.80 -15.73
N GLU A 379 9.46 -0.22 -14.92
CA GLU A 379 10.36 -0.30 -13.77
C GLU A 379 11.13 -1.62 -13.83
N THR A 380 12.47 -1.53 -13.82
CA THR A 380 13.36 -2.69 -13.95
C THR A 380 14.21 -2.94 -12.72
N SER A 381 13.97 -2.25 -11.63
CA SER A 381 14.77 -2.33 -10.39
C SER A 381 14.93 -3.77 -9.88
N GLY A 382 13.84 -4.54 -9.84
CA GLY A 382 13.89 -5.95 -9.45
C GLY A 382 14.82 -6.78 -10.34
N TYR A 383 14.68 -6.64 -11.66
CA TYR A 383 15.53 -7.33 -12.63
C TYR A 383 16.99 -6.92 -12.50
N LEU A 384 17.29 -5.61 -12.43
CA LEU A 384 18.67 -5.11 -12.32
C LEU A 384 19.32 -5.47 -10.96
N ASN A 385 18.53 -5.62 -9.92
CA ASN A 385 19.04 -6.05 -8.62
C ASN A 385 19.41 -7.54 -8.60
N SER A 386 18.66 -8.40 -9.29
CA SER A 386 18.66 -9.83 -9.00
C SER A 386 19.05 -10.72 -10.17
N HIS A 387 18.84 -10.24 -11.41
CA HIS A 387 19.02 -11.08 -12.58
C HIS A 387 20.46 -11.57 -12.73
N THR A 388 20.60 -12.88 -12.83
CA THR A 388 21.86 -13.57 -13.11
C THR A 388 21.57 -14.91 -13.78
N GLU A 389 22.55 -15.43 -14.51
CA GLU A 389 22.49 -16.81 -14.98
C GLU A 389 22.58 -17.77 -13.78
N ARG A 390 21.45 -18.42 -13.46
CA ARG A 390 21.35 -19.37 -12.36
C ARG A 390 21.55 -20.80 -12.86
N ASN A 391 22.44 -21.52 -12.20
CA ASN A 391 22.54 -22.98 -12.35
C ASN A 391 21.56 -23.62 -11.34
N LEU A 392 20.31 -23.80 -11.78
CA LEU A 392 19.30 -24.42 -10.91
C LEU A 392 19.65 -25.89 -10.62
N PRO A 393 19.60 -26.31 -9.36
CA PRO A 393 19.79 -27.72 -9.03
C PRO A 393 18.62 -28.54 -9.56
N THR A 394 18.84 -29.82 -9.79
CA THR A 394 17.74 -30.77 -9.98
C THR A 394 16.98 -30.89 -8.64
N PRO A 395 15.64 -30.82 -8.63
CA PRO A 395 14.86 -31.06 -7.42
C PRO A 395 15.28 -32.37 -6.73
N LYS A 396 15.48 -32.34 -5.42
CA LYS A 396 15.84 -33.54 -4.64
C LYS A 396 14.63 -34.37 -4.28
N ILE A 397 13.45 -33.77 -4.24
CA ILE A 397 12.17 -34.44 -4.05
C ILE A 397 11.40 -34.48 -5.38
N SER A 398 10.53 -35.45 -5.55
CA SER A 398 9.62 -35.50 -6.67
C SER A 398 8.47 -34.50 -6.50
N LYS A 399 7.81 -34.19 -7.60
CA LYS A 399 6.62 -33.31 -7.57
C LYS A 399 5.48 -34.00 -6.76
N GLU A 400 5.35 -35.27 -6.83
CA GLU A 400 4.38 -36.09 -6.09
C GLU A 400 4.64 -36.00 -4.57
N GLU A 401 5.90 -36.08 -4.17
CA GLU A 401 6.30 -35.87 -2.76
C GLU A 401 5.96 -34.44 -2.32
N ALA A 402 6.29 -33.39 -3.12
CA ALA A 402 5.92 -32.03 -2.83
C ALA A 402 4.40 -31.84 -2.70
N LYS A 403 3.61 -32.45 -3.58
CA LYS A 403 2.14 -32.49 -3.48
C LYS A 403 1.63 -33.11 -2.18
N SER A 404 2.29 -34.15 -1.70
CA SER A 404 1.87 -34.79 -0.46
C SER A 404 2.07 -33.93 0.79
N SER A 405 2.89 -32.91 0.70
CA SER A 405 3.12 -31.92 1.77
C SER A 405 2.06 -30.81 1.81
N LEU A 406 1.20 -30.70 0.79
CA LEU A 406 0.16 -29.69 0.73
C LEU A 406 -1.01 -29.98 1.66
N ASN A 407 -1.74 -28.96 2.04
CA ASN A 407 -3.02 -29.13 2.73
C ASN A 407 -3.96 -30.00 1.91
N LYS A 408 -4.57 -31.01 2.54
CA LYS A 408 -5.43 -32.02 1.88
C LYS A 408 -6.70 -31.43 1.26
N ASN A 409 -7.11 -30.25 1.74
CA ASN A 409 -8.31 -29.57 1.24
C ASN A 409 -7.98 -28.62 0.08
N LEU A 410 -6.71 -28.46 -0.30
CA LEU A 410 -6.30 -27.61 -1.40
C LEU A 410 -6.60 -28.27 -2.74
N GLU A 411 -7.56 -27.76 -3.48
CA GLU A 411 -7.86 -28.17 -4.86
C GLU A 411 -6.84 -27.52 -5.80
N ILE A 412 -5.90 -28.33 -6.32
CA ILE A 412 -4.81 -27.82 -7.17
C ILE A 412 -5.36 -27.44 -8.54
N ILE A 413 -5.14 -26.16 -8.94
CA ILE A 413 -5.52 -25.60 -10.24
C ILE A 413 -4.38 -25.69 -11.24
N SER A 414 -3.17 -25.33 -10.80
CA SER A 414 -1.96 -25.40 -11.63
C SER A 414 -0.72 -25.65 -10.80
N GLU A 415 0.34 -26.11 -11.46
CA GLU A 415 1.61 -26.45 -10.84
C GLU A 415 2.78 -26.03 -11.72
N GLY A 416 3.89 -25.60 -11.10
CA GLY A 416 5.09 -25.16 -11.77
C GLY A 416 6.33 -25.27 -10.90
N LEU A 417 7.42 -24.70 -11.39
CA LEU A 417 8.64 -24.48 -10.62
C LEU A 417 8.91 -22.99 -10.53
N ALA A 418 9.41 -22.55 -9.40
CA ALA A 418 9.74 -21.16 -9.15
C ALA A 418 11.02 -21.00 -8.32
N VAL A 419 11.68 -19.88 -8.50
CA VAL A 419 12.66 -19.35 -7.54
C VAL A 419 11.99 -18.18 -6.85
N ILE A 420 11.91 -18.21 -5.52
CA ILE A 420 11.35 -17.13 -4.72
C ILE A 420 12.41 -16.51 -3.83
N PRO A 421 12.35 -15.19 -3.56
CA PRO A 421 13.21 -14.57 -2.58
C PRO A 421 12.73 -14.90 -1.17
N THR A 422 13.64 -14.84 -0.20
CA THR A 422 13.33 -14.96 1.22
C THR A 422 13.53 -13.60 1.91
N GLN A 423 12.95 -13.43 3.09
CA GLN A 423 13.20 -12.25 3.95
C GLN A 423 14.69 -12.01 4.28
N TRP A 424 15.56 -13.02 4.09
CA TRP A 424 17.00 -12.94 4.29
C TRP A 424 17.77 -12.56 3.01
N GLN A 425 17.08 -12.11 1.97
CA GLN A 425 17.68 -11.79 0.65
C GLN A 425 18.41 -12.96 0.00
N THR A 426 18.00 -14.18 0.34
CA THR A 426 18.41 -15.41 -0.33
C THR A 426 17.32 -15.91 -1.25
N GLU A 427 17.65 -16.85 -2.13
CA GLU A 427 16.72 -17.42 -3.09
C GLU A 427 16.48 -18.90 -2.75
N VAL A 428 15.23 -19.35 -2.90
CA VAL A 428 14.86 -20.76 -2.71
C VAL A 428 14.20 -21.30 -3.97
N PHE A 429 14.63 -22.46 -4.39
CA PHE A 429 14.03 -23.19 -5.51
C PHE A 429 12.87 -24.04 -5.01
N CYS A 430 11.67 -23.82 -5.55
CA CYS A 430 10.42 -24.38 -5.06
C CYS A 430 9.59 -25.02 -6.18
N TYR A 431 8.76 -25.97 -5.81
CA TYR A 431 7.53 -26.27 -6.52
C TYR A 431 6.49 -25.20 -6.15
N GLU A 432 5.82 -24.65 -7.16
CA GLU A 432 4.73 -23.70 -7.03
C GLU A 432 3.41 -24.41 -7.32
N PHE A 433 2.46 -24.31 -6.39
CA PHE A 433 1.12 -24.84 -6.56
C PHE A 433 0.09 -23.73 -6.39
N LYS A 434 -0.66 -23.46 -7.47
CA LYS A 434 -1.87 -22.65 -7.35
C LYS A 434 -3.03 -23.56 -7.03
N GLY A 435 -3.79 -23.26 -6.02
CA GLY A 435 -4.96 -24.04 -5.62
C GLY A 435 -6.02 -23.19 -4.94
N LYS A 436 -7.14 -23.82 -4.60
CA LYS A 436 -8.30 -23.17 -3.98
C LYS A 436 -8.75 -23.97 -2.76
N ILE A 437 -9.14 -23.24 -1.72
CA ILE A 437 -9.87 -23.77 -0.57
C ILE A 437 -11.11 -22.89 -0.37
N ASP A 438 -12.29 -23.48 -0.35
CA ASP A 438 -13.57 -22.78 -0.36
C ASP A 438 -13.59 -21.77 -1.54
N ASP A 439 -13.71 -20.45 -1.26
CA ASP A 439 -13.70 -19.40 -2.27
C ASP A 439 -12.37 -18.63 -2.36
N THR A 440 -11.34 -19.05 -1.60
CA THR A 440 -10.04 -18.37 -1.56
C THR A 440 -9.00 -19.12 -2.39
N ASP A 441 -8.33 -18.39 -3.28
CA ASP A 441 -7.22 -18.89 -4.10
C ASP A 441 -5.89 -18.67 -3.37
N PHE A 442 -4.98 -19.65 -3.49
CA PHE A 442 -3.65 -19.62 -2.86
C PHE A 442 -2.56 -19.99 -3.85
N LEU A 443 -1.36 -19.44 -3.61
CA LEU A 443 -0.09 -19.97 -4.13
C LEU A 443 0.69 -20.55 -2.96
N VAL A 444 1.07 -21.82 -3.08
CA VAL A 444 1.85 -22.53 -2.06
C VAL A 444 3.18 -22.93 -2.66
N TYR A 445 4.26 -22.57 -1.98
CA TYR A 445 5.63 -22.87 -2.39
C TYR A 445 6.24 -23.95 -1.51
N ILE A 446 6.58 -25.09 -2.13
CA ILE A 446 7.24 -26.19 -1.44
C ILE A 446 8.69 -26.26 -1.90
N ASN A 447 9.62 -26.19 -0.95
CA ASN A 447 11.05 -26.25 -1.21
C ASN A 447 11.42 -27.53 -1.95
N ALA A 448 12.00 -27.39 -3.14
CA ALA A 448 12.33 -28.51 -4.02
C ALA A 448 13.52 -29.37 -3.52
N GLU A 449 14.21 -28.93 -2.49
CA GLU A 449 15.32 -29.64 -1.87
C GLU A 449 14.90 -30.56 -0.72
N ASN A 450 13.97 -30.07 0.13
CA ASN A 450 13.67 -30.74 1.40
C ASN A 450 12.17 -31.01 1.64
N GLY A 451 11.27 -30.58 0.74
CA GLY A 451 9.84 -30.81 0.82
C GLY A 451 9.09 -29.98 1.86
N LYS A 452 9.76 -29.02 2.51
CA LYS A 452 9.12 -28.14 3.47
C LYS A 452 8.33 -27.03 2.76
N GLU A 453 7.23 -26.65 3.34
CA GLU A 453 6.47 -25.48 2.95
C GLU A 453 7.34 -24.23 3.19
N GLN A 454 7.54 -23.45 2.14
CA GLN A 454 8.45 -22.30 2.15
C GLN A 454 7.69 -20.99 2.28
N ASP A 455 6.57 -20.87 1.60
CA ASP A 455 5.73 -19.68 1.64
C ASP A 455 4.31 -20.00 1.15
N ILE A 456 3.35 -19.18 1.58
CA ILE A 456 1.96 -19.21 1.14
C ILE A 456 1.52 -17.80 0.83
N LEU A 457 0.98 -17.57 -0.36
CA LEU A 457 0.36 -16.31 -0.74
C LEU A 457 -1.14 -16.50 -0.93
N VAL A 458 -1.92 -15.58 -0.38
CA VAL A 458 -3.35 -15.46 -0.67
C VAL A 458 -3.50 -14.70 -1.98
N ILE A 459 -4.30 -15.23 -2.90
CA ILE A 459 -4.63 -14.58 -4.17
C ILE A 459 -5.98 -13.90 -4.01
N VAL A 460 -6.00 -12.58 -4.08
CA VAL A 460 -7.22 -11.78 -4.08
C VAL A 460 -7.58 -11.45 -5.53
N ASN A 461 -8.62 -12.09 -6.03
CA ASN A 461 -9.16 -11.80 -7.36
C ASN A 461 -10.14 -10.64 -7.26
N THR A 462 -9.83 -9.54 -7.93
CA THR A 462 -10.70 -8.36 -8.03
C THR A 462 -11.18 -8.20 -9.48
N PRO A 463 -12.27 -7.47 -9.73
CA PRO A 463 -12.67 -7.11 -11.09
C PRO A 463 -11.57 -6.35 -11.86
N ASN A 464 -10.65 -5.72 -11.14
CA ASN A 464 -9.56 -4.92 -11.69
C ASN A 464 -8.26 -5.72 -11.87
N GLY A 465 -8.18 -6.94 -11.36
CA GLY A 465 -6.97 -7.76 -11.49
C GLY A 465 -6.78 -8.74 -10.34
N THR A 466 -5.58 -9.29 -10.28
CA THR A 466 -5.19 -10.30 -9.29
C THR A 466 -4.07 -9.74 -8.42
N LEU A 467 -4.30 -9.70 -7.11
CA LEU A 467 -3.33 -9.30 -6.10
C LEU A 467 -2.86 -10.56 -5.34
N THR A 468 -1.65 -10.50 -4.75
CA THR A 468 -1.15 -11.55 -3.86
C THR A 468 -0.62 -10.92 -2.58
N HIS A 469 -0.97 -11.52 -1.45
CA HIS A 469 -0.53 -11.11 -0.12
C HIS A 469 0.24 -12.22 0.58
#